data_c63dba314757869ba2b2f60c33ced584
#
_entry.id   c63dba314757869ba2b2f60c33ced584
#
_cell.length_a   1.000
_cell.length_b   1.000
_cell.length_c   1.000
_cell.angle_alpha   90.00
_cell.angle_beta   90.00
_cell.angle_gamma   90.00
#
_symmetry.space_group_name_H-M   'P 1'
#
loop_
_entity.id
_entity.type
_entity.pdbx_description
1 polymer ?
#
loop_
_entity_poly.entity_id
_entity_poly.type
_entity_poly.pdbx_seq_one_letter_code
_entity_poly.pdbx_strand_id
1 'polypeptide(L)'
;LAYRPDTVIELFATPTAMERHPDVRDAAREAGLEVEYTTEAVLDAMADTVTPQGIVAVARQSPSSLKDVFAASPRLVAICEEVRDPGNLGTIIRAADAAGADAVVLAGRTVDPYNPKVVRATTGSLFHVPVAVGADLASVVERAHTAGLRVIAADVGGDDFLARRNLLAEPTAWLF
;
A
#
# COMPACT_ATOMS: atom_id res chain seq x y z
N LEU A 1 1.45 4.42 12.21
CA LEU A 1 1.71 3.96 13.59
C LEU A 1 0.79 2.82 14.00
N ALA A 2 -0.52 2.96 13.89
CA ALA A 2 -1.47 1.95 14.38
C ALA A 2 -1.28 0.54 13.78
N TYR A 3 -0.86 0.43 12.54
CA TYR A 3 -0.73 -0.87 11.83
C TYR A 3 0.70 -1.36 11.71
N ARG A 4 1.66 -0.46 11.52
CA ARG A 4 3.07 -0.82 11.30
C ARG A 4 4.02 0.08 12.10
N PRO A 5 3.90 0.10 13.44
CA PRO A 5 4.82 0.87 14.29
C PRO A 5 6.28 0.41 14.12
N ASP A 6 6.49 -0.88 13.80
CA ASP A 6 7.79 -1.50 13.56
C ASP A 6 8.57 -0.88 12.38
N THR A 7 7.88 -0.21 11.48
CA THR A 7 8.52 0.44 10.31
C THR A 7 8.95 1.88 10.59
N VAL A 8 8.39 2.54 11.59
CA VAL A 8 8.72 3.94 11.90
C VAL A 8 10.09 4.03 12.57
N ILE A 9 10.97 4.85 12.01
CA ILE A 9 12.34 5.08 12.50
C ILE A 9 12.40 6.35 13.33
N GLU A 10 11.78 7.44 12.84
CA GLU A 10 11.76 8.75 13.46
C GLU A 10 10.38 9.37 13.32
N LEU A 11 9.97 10.14 14.30
CA LEU A 11 8.70 10.84 14.32
C LEU A 11 8.90 12.28 14.75
N PHE A 12 8.70 13.22 13.83
CA PHE A 12 8.79 14.64 14.03
C PHE A 12 7.40 15.26 14.12
N ALA A 13 7.19 16.16 15.08
CA ALA A 13 5.91 16.83 15.22
C ALA A 13 6.04 18.24 15.82
N THR A 14 5.06 19.09 15.52
CA THR A 14 4.88 20.32 16.29
C THR A 14 4.10 20.03 17.57
N PRO A 15 4.32 20.79 18.67
CA PRO A 15 3.52 20.65 19.89
C PRO A 15 2.01 20.76 19.61
N THR A 16 1.62 21.73 18.80
CA THR A 16 0.22 21.97 18.40
C THR A 16 -0.39 20.77 17.65
N ALA A 17 0.38 20.09 16.81
CA ALA A 17 -0.09 18.89 16.11
C ALA A 17 -0.31 17.73 17.08
N MET A 18 0.58 17.53 18.05
CA MET A 18 0.42 16.48 19.07
C MET A 18 -0.75 16.73 20.03
N GLU A 19 -1.13 17.99 20.25
CA GLU A 19 -2.35 18.34 20.99
C GLU A 19 -3.60 18.02 20.18
N ARG A 20 -3.60 18.26 18.86
CA ARG A 20 -4.71 17.97 17.95
C ARG A 20 -4.89 16.48 17.64
N HIS A 21 -3.80 15.70 17.71
CA HIS A 21 -3.76 14.28 17.38
C HIS A 21 -3.28 13.42 18.57
N PRO A 22 -4.09 13.34 19.66
CA PRO A 22 -3.72 12.56 20.84
C PRO A 22 -3.59 11.07 20.54
N ASP A 23 -4.32 10.57 19.55
CA ASP A 23 -4.23 9.19 19.04
C ASP A 23 -2.84 8.86 18.49
N VAL A 24 -2.21 9.78 17.74
CA VAL A 24 -0.84 9.61 17.23
C VAL A 24 0.17 9.61 18.38
N ARG A 25 0.01 10.53 19.33
CA ARG A 25 0.88 10.62 20.52
C ARG A 25 0.82 9.32 21.34
N ASP A 26 -0.38 8.81 21.58
CA ASP A 26 -0.59 7.60 22.38
C ASP A 26 -0.05 6.37 21.65
N ALA A 27 -0.24 6.25 20.33
CA ALA A 27 0.33 5.19 19.51
C ALA A 27 1.88 5.25 19.47
N ALA A 28 2.48 6.44 19.41
CA ALA A 28 3.93 6.60 19.48
C ALA A 28 4.48 6.10 20.82
N ARG A 29 3.82 6.49 21.93
CA ARG A 29 4.19 6.04 23.27
C ARG A 29 4.08 4.52 23.43
N GLU A 30 3.00 3.91 22.93
CA GLU A 30 2.80 2.46 22.98
C GLU A 30 3.85 1.70 22.16
N ALA A 31 4.27 2.29 21.02
CA ALA A 31 5.33 1.75 20.19
C ALA A 31 6.74 2.00 20.72
N GLY A 32 6.89 2.75 21.82
CA GLY A 32 8.21 3.14 22.37
C GLY A 32 8.98 4.11 21.47
N LEU A 33 8.28 4.87 20.61
CA LEU A 33 8.85 5.87 19.73
C LEU A 33 8.95 7.21 20.44
N GLU A 34 10.12 7.81 20.40
CA GLU A 34 10.34 9.19 20.86
C GLU A 34 9.84 10.17 19.80
N VAL A 35 9.08 11.18 20.22
CA VAL A 35 8.61 12.25 19.33
C VAL A 35 9.61 13.40 19.40
N GLU A 36 10.24 13.72 18.28
CA GLU A 36 11.11 14.88 18.15
C GLU A 36 10.27 16.12 17.86
N TYR A 37 10.18 17.01 18.85
CA TYR A 37 9.44 18.25 18.71
C TYR A 37 10.23 19.28 17.90
N THR A 38 9.58 19.84 16.89
CA THR A 38 10.19 20.84 16.00
C THR A 38 9.24 21.98 15.67
N THR A 39 9.73 22.99 14.96
CA THR A 39 8.93 24.15 14.51
C THR A 39 8.20 23.85 13.21
N GLU A 40 7.12 24.60 12.94
CA GLU A 40 6.40 24.50 11.67
C GLU A 40 7.32 24.74 10.47
N ALA A 41 8.22 25.74 10.55
CA ALA A 41 9.15 26.03 9.47
C ALA A 41 10.11 24.88 9.13
N VAL A 42 10.53 24.11 10.11
CA VAL A 42 11.37 22.91 9.89
C VAL A 42 10.54 21.80 9.30
N LEU A 43 9.32 21.56 9.80
CA LEU A 43 8.41 20.55 9.27
C LEU A 43 8.00 20.85 7.81
N ASP A 44 7.74 22.11 7.48
CA ASP A 44 7.45 22.54 6.11
C ASP A 44 8.62 22.24 5.16
N ALA A 45 9.85 22.42 5.64
CA ALA A 45 11.04 22.09 4.85
C ALA A 45 11.26 20.58 4.68
N MET A 46 10.81 19.76 5.65
CA MET A 46 10.90 18.30 5.59
C MET A 46 9.76 17.67 4.76
N ALA A 47 8.59 18.29 4.78
CA ALA A 47 7.40 17.72 4.16
C ALA A 47 7.34 18.02 2.65
N ASP A 48 7.16 16.97 1.83
CA ASP A 48 6.90 17.10 0.38
C ASP A 48 5.39 17.34 0.11
N THR A 49 4.82 18.36 0.75
CA THR A 49 3.40 18.74 0.60
C THR A 49 3.20 20.23 0.82
N VAL A 50 2.19 20.80 0.14
CA VAL A 50 1.86 22.23 0.23
C VAL A 50 1.22 22.59 1.58
N THR A 51 0.56 21.65 2.24
CA THR A 51 -0.13 21.84 3.52
C THR A 51 0.21 20.72 4.51
N PRO A 52 1.38 20.78 5.14
CA PRO A 52 1.76 19.83 6.18
C PRO A 52 0.77 19.82 7.34
N GLN A 53 0.52 18.65 7.90
CA GLN A 53 -0.37 18.50 9.05
C GLN A 53 0.35 18.64 10.41
N GLY A 54 1.61 19.04 10.38
CA GLY A 54 2.43 19.22 11.57
C GLY A 54 3.02 17.93 12.15
N ILE A 55 2.99 16.83 11.37
CA ILE A 55 3.58 15.54 11.72
C ILE A 55 4.29 14.98 10.49
N VAL A 56 5.53 14.55 10.66
CA VAL A 56 6.32 13.84 9.62
C VAL A 56 6.95 12.61 10.27
N ALA A 57 6.85 11.47 9.59
CA ALA A 57 7.51 10.24 10.01
C ALA A 57 8.51 9.77 8.96
N VAL A 58 9.67 9.33 9.40
CA VAL A 58 10.61 8.55 8.59
C VAL A 58 10.33 7.09 8.83
N ALA A 59 10.00 6.37 7.76
CA ALA A 59 9.64 4.96 7.85
C ALA A 59 10.53 4.11 6.96
N ARG A 60 10.85 2.90 7.42
CA ARG A 60 11.54 1.89 6.63
C ARG A 60 10.61 1.34 5.56
N GLN A 61 11.10 1.23 4.33
CA GLN A 61 10.40 0.50 3.29
C GLN A 61 10.33 -0.99 3.66
N SER A 62 9.16 -1.59 3.49
CA SER A 62 8.89 -2.97 3.87
C SER A 62 8.14 -3.72 2.76
N PRO A 63 8.78 -3.93 1.59
CA PRO A 63 8.17 -4.71 0.52
C PRO A 63 8.05 -6.17 0.94
N SER A 64 6.94 -6.79 0.55
CA SER A 64 6.73 -8.22 0.71
C SER A 64 7.46 -8.99 -0.40
N SER A 65 7.93 -10.20 -0.11
CA SER A 65 8.43 -11.06 -1.18
C SER A 65 7.27 -11.72 -1.92
N LEU A 66 7.44 -11.94 -3.22
CA LEU A 66 6.45 -12.68 -4.03
C LEU A 66 6.22 -14.09 -3.47
N LYS A 67 7.26 -14.70 -2.91
CA LYS A 67 7.17 -16.01 -2.27
C LYS A 67 6.24 -15.99 -1.07
N ASP A 68 6.38 -15.00 -0.19
CA ASP A 68 5.60 -14.90 1.04
C ASP A 68 4.14 -14.60 0.74
N VAL A 69 3.86 -13.74 -0.26
CA VAL A 69 2.50 -13.45 -0.73
C VAL A 69 1.77 -14.73 -1.11
N PHE A 70 2.36 -15.58 -1.95
CA PHE A 70 1.68 -16.80 -2.41
C PHE A 70 1.74 -17.96 -1.41
N ALA A 71 2.74 -18.00 -0.51
CA ALA A 71 2.79 -18.99 0.56
C ALA A 71 1.69 -18.79 1.62
N ALA A 72 1.15 -17.57 1.75
CA ALA A 72 0.05 -17.26 2.65
C ALA A 72 -1.32 -17.79 2.18
N SER A 73 -1.39 -18.48 1.04
CA SER A 73 -2.63 -19.00 0.44
C SER A 73 -3.68 -17.89 0.21
N PRO A 74 -3.33 -16.84 -0.54
CA PRO A 74 -4.20 -15.70 -0.75
C PRO A 74 -5.47 -16.09 -1.53
N ARG A 75 -6.55 -15.37 -1.30
CA ARG A 75 -7.83 -15.54 -2.02
C ARG A 75 -8.13 -14.39 -2.97
N LEU A 76 -7.59 -13.21 -2.70
CA LEU A 76 -7.76 -12.02 -3.52
C LEU A 76 -6.44 -11.27 -3.66
N VAL A 77 -5.95 -11.16 -4.88
CA VAL A 77 -4.70 -10.45 -5.18
C VAL A 77 -4.94 -9.43 -6.29
N ALA A 78 -4.40 -8.23 -6.15
CA ALA A 78 -4.32 -7.26 -7.24
C ALA A 78 -2.92 -7.33 -7.88
N ILE A 79 -2.86 -7.53 -9.19
CA ILE A 79 -1.62 -7.51 -9.98
C ILE A 79 -1.64 -6.24 -10.83
N CYS A 80 -0.64 -5.38 -10.66
CA CYS A 80 -0.49 -4.15 -11.42
C CYS A 80 0.67 -4.32 -12.40
N GLU A 81 0.38 -4.34 -13.70
CA GLU A 81 1.41 -4.41 -14.74
C GLU A 81 1.69 -3.03 -15.31
N GLU A 82 2.96 -2.61 -15.25
CA GLU A 82 3.44 -1.36 -15.86
C GLU A 82 2.63 -0.10 -15.48
N VAL A 83 2.02 -0.07 -14.30
CA VAL A 83 1.29 1.10 -13.81
C VAL A 83 2.29 2.20 -13.46
N ARG A 84 2.33 3.26 -14.26
CA ARG A 84 3.34 4.33 -14.17
C ARG A 84 2.84 5.60 -13.49
N ASP A 85 1.53 5.82 -13.47
CA ASP A 85 0.94 6.99 -12.82
C ASP A 85 0.80 6.75 -11.31
N PRO A 86 1.36 7.66 -10.47
CA PRO A 86 1.31 7.51 -9.01
C PRO A 86 -0.11 7.53 -8.43
N GLY A 87 -1.01 8.31 -9.03
CA GLY A 87 -2.41 8.41 -8.60
C GLY A 87 -3.17 7.11 -8.87
N ASN A 88 -2.96 6.52 -10.06
CA ASN A 88 -3.58 5.25 -10.44
C ASN A 88 -3.09 4.12 -9.53
N LEU A 89 -1.77 4.01 -9.29
CA LEU A 89 -1.24 3.00 -8.37
C LEU A 89 -1.81 3.17 -6.96
N GLY A 90 -1.82 4.39 -6.43
CA GLY A 90 -2.39 4.66 -5.11
C GLY A 90 -3.88 4.31 -5.03
N THR A 91 -4.64 4.58 -6.10
CA THR A 91 -6.06 4.24 -6.18
C THR A 91 -6.29 2.73 -6.20
N ILE A 92 -5.48 1.98 -6.96
CA ILE A 92 -5.57 0.51 -7.01
C ILE A 92 -5.24 -0.08 -5.63
N ILE A 93 -4.17 0.38 -4.96
CA ILE A 93 -3.81 -0.10 -3.62
C ILE A 93 -4.95 0.17 -2.62
N ARG A 94 -5.58 1.36 -2.66
CA ARG A 94 -6.75 1.68 -1.81
C ARG A 94 -7.94 0.79 -2.11
N ALA A 95 -8.23 0.57 -3.39
CA ALA A 95 -9.36 -0.28 -3.79
C ALA A 95 -9.11 -1.75 -3.36
N ALA A 96 -7.88 -2.23 -3.50
CA ALA A 96 -7.48 -3.57 -3.06
C ALA A 96 -7.65 -3.74 -1.54
N ASP A 97 -7.15 -2.77 -0.74
CA ASP A 97 -7.30 -2.76 0.71
C ASP A 97 -8.78 -2.73 1.12
N ALA A 98 -9.57 -1.84 0.53
CA ALA A 98 -11.01 -1.75 0.81
C ALA A 98 -11.80 -3.01 0.42
N ALA A 99 -11.34 -3.73 -0.60
CA ALA A 99 -11.92 -5.01 -1.02
C ALA A 99 -11.44 -6.21 -0.16
N GLY A 100 -10.53 -5.99 0.78
CA GLY A 100 -9.94 -7.03 1.60
C GLY A 100 -8.97 -7.93 0.83
N ALA A 101 -8.24 -7.37 -0.13
CA ALA A 101 -7.21 -8.11 -0.84
C ALA A 101 -6.08 -8.56 0.09
N ASP A 102 -5.60 -9.77 -0.10
CA ASP A 102 -4.50 -10.35 0.69
C ASP A 102 -3.14 -9.76 0.29
N ALA A 103 -3.01 -9.27 -0.95
CA ALA A 103 -1.80 -8.61 -1.42
C ALA A 103 -2.02 -7.79 -2.71
N VAL A 104 -1.07 -6.86 -2.94
CA VAL A 104 -0.86 -6.20 -4.23
C VAL A 104 0.51 -6.58 -4.78
N VAL A 105 0.58 -6.96 -6.04
CA VAL A 105 1.82 -7.33 -6.73
C VAL A 105 2.09 -6.36 -7.85
N LEU A 106 3.27 -5.72 -7.84
CA LEU A 106 3.70 -4.79 -8.87
C LEU A 106 4.64 -5.51 -9.84
N ALA A 107 4.18 -5.71 -11.06
CA ALA A 107 4.90 -6.41 -12.12
C ALA A 107 5.43 -5.44 -13.18
N GLY A 108 6.56 -5.78 -13.78
CA GLY A 108 7.22 -4.95 -14.78
C GLY A 108 7.75 -3.62 -14.21
N ARG A 109 7.76 -2.57 -15.04
CA ARG A 109 8.26 -1.24 -14.68
C ARG A 109 7.13 -0.35 -14.15
N THR A 110 6.67 -0.63 -12.94
CA THR A 110 5.71 0.22 -12.24
C THR A 110 6.38 1.41 -11.56
N VAL A 111 5.59 2.44 -11.23
CA VAL A 111 6.05 3.51 -10.34
C VAL A 111 6.36 2.95 -8.96
N ASP A 112 7.37 3.51 -8.30
CA ASP A 112 7.75 3.12 -6.94
C ASP A 112 6.59 3.34 -5.96
N PRO A 113 6.11 2.29 -5.25
CA PRO A 113 5.03 2.43 -4.28
C PRO A 113 5.40 3.34 -3.10
N TYR A 114 6.69 3.55 -2.83
CA TYR A 114 7.18 4.46 -1.80
C TYR A 114 7.42 5.88 -2.29
N ASN A 115 7.14 6.17 -3.58
CA ASN A 115 7.10 7.56 -4.06
C ASN A 115 6.10 8.36 -3.21
N PRO A 116 6.44 9.57 -2.73
CA PRO A 116 5.58 10.38 -1.86
C PRO A 116 4.18 10.63 -2.43
N LYS A 117 4.02 10.74 -3.75
CA LYS A 117 2.71 10.88 -4.39
C LYS A 117 1.87 9.60 -4.30
N VAL A 118 2.49 8.42 -4.44
CA VAL A 118 1.81 7.13 -4.26
C VAL A 118 1.41 6.98 -2.81
N VAL A 119 2.34 7.17 -1.86
CA VAL A 119 2.08 7.06 -0.43
C VAL A 119 0.88 7.91 -0.02
N ARG A 120 0.82 9.17 -0.45
CA ARG A 120 -0.34 10.05 -0.18
C ARG A 120 -1.62 9.55 -0.84
N ALA A 121 -1.54 9.09 -2.09
CA ALA A 121 -2.70 8.59 -2.82
C ALA A 121 -3.30 7.31 -2.23
N THR A 122 -2.49 6.50 -1.52
CA THR A 122 -2.97 5.30 -0.82
C THR A 122 -3.77 5.62 0.46
N THR A 123 -3.67 6.84 0.99
CA THR A 123 -4.33 7.28 2.25
C THR A 123 -4.13 6.31 3.44
N GLY A 124 -2.97 5.64 3.50
CA GLY A 124 -2.62 4.69 4.56
C GLY A 124 -2.67 3.22 4.15
N SER A 125 -3.40 2.86 3.10
CA SER A 125 -3.56 1.46 2.66
C SER A 125 -2.24 0.75 2.34
N LEU A 126 -1.18 1.50 1.97
CA LEU A 126 0.17 0.95 1.78
C LEU A 126 0.71 0.23 3.03
N PHE A 127 0.24 0.60 4.21
CA PHE A 127 0.66 0.00 5.48
C PHE A 127 -0.27 -1.11 5.96
N HIS A 128 -1.39 -1.36 5.26
CA HIS A 128 -2.36 -2.40 5.60
C HIS A 128 -2.16 -3.65 4.73
N VAL A 129 -2.09 -3.47 3.41
CA VAL A 129 -2.00 -4.57 2.46
C VAL A 129 -0.54 -4.87 2.10
N PRO A 130 -0.09 -6.14 2.11
CA PRO A 130 1.23 -6.51 1.64
C PRO A 130 1.45 -6.12 0.17
N VAL A 131 2.58 -5.46 -0.13
CA VAL A 131 2.93 -5.05 -1.50
C VAL A 131 4.23 -5.71 -1.92
N ALA A 132 4.19 -6.55 -2.96
CA ALA A 132 5.38 -7.13 -3.59
C ALA A 132 5.78 -6.30 -4.83
N VAL A 133 7.09 -6.08 -5.01
CA VAL A 133 7.63 -5.15 -6.01
C VAL A 133 8.64 -5.85 -6.93
N GLY A 134 8.70 -5.41 -8.18
CA GLY A 134 9.74 -5.81 -9.14
C GLY A 134 9.58 -7.24 -9.68
N ALA A 135 8.37 -7.77 -9.67
CA ALA A 135 8.08 -9.09 -10.18
C ALA A 135 8.00 -9.11 -11.72
N ASP A 136 8.39 -10.24 -12.31
CA ASP A 136 8.09 -10.55 -13.71
C ASP A 136 6.66 -11.06 -13.83
N LEU A 137 5.86 -10.52 -14.76
CA LEU A 137 4.45 -10.86 -14.90
C LEU A 137 4.23 -12.36 -15.12
N ALA A 138 5.03 -13.01 -15.97
CA ALA A 138 4.87 -14.44 -16.25
C ALA A 138 5.06 -15.27 -14.97
N SER A 139 6.08 -14.95 -14.17
CA SER A 139 6.31 -15.57 -12.86
C SER A 139 5.17 -15.32 -11.87
N VAL A 140 4.57 -14.13 -11.88
CA VAL A 140 3.42 -13.81 -11.02
C VAL A 140 2.21 -14.65 -11.38
N VAL A 141 1.88 -14.74 -12.69
CA VAL A 141 0.76 -15.53 -13.21
C VAL A 141 0.94 -17.01 -12.90
N GLU A 142 2.14 -17.57 -13.12
CA GLU A 142 2.46 -18.96 -12.80
C GLU A 142 2.26 -19.26 -11.31
N ARG A 143 2.75 -18.39 -10.42
CA ARG A 143 2.58 -18.55 -8.98
C ARG A 143 1.13 -18.40 -8.54
N ALA A 144 0.38 -17.48 -9.14
CA ALA A 144 -1.04 -17.33 -8.89
C ALA A 144 -1.80 -18.62 -9.22
N HIS A 145 -1.57 -19.19 -10.40
CA HIS A 145 -2.16 -20.48 -10.81
C HIS A 145 -1.75 -21.63 -9.88
N THR A 146 -0.46 -21.70 -9.52
CA THR A 146 0.06 -22.72 -8.58
C THR A 146 -0.59 -22.61 -7.20
N ALA A 147 -0.89 -21.39 -6.76
CA ALA A 147 -1.61 -21.13 -5.50
C ALA A 147 -3.13 -21.32 -5.60
N GLY A 148 -3.64 -21.74 -6.76
CA GLY A 148 -5.06 -22.00 -6.98
C GLY A 148 -5.91 -20.76 -7.26
N LEU A 149 -5.28 -19.61 -7.57
CA LEU A 149 -6.02 -18.43 -8.00
C LEU A 149 -6.31 -18.46 -9.50
N ARG A 150 -7.49 -18.00 -9.86
CA ARG A 150 -7.81 -17.64 -11.25
C ARG A 150 -7.25 -16.24 -11.54
N VAL A 151 -6.57 -16.06 -12.66
CA VAL A 151 -6.12 -14.74 -13.10
C VAL A 151 -7.16 -14.16 -14.06
N ILE A 152 -7.66 -12.98 -13.77
CA ILE A 152 -8.64 -12.24 -14.57
C ILE A 152 -8.04 -10.88 -14.92
N ALA A 153 -7.89 -10.61 -16.22
CA ALA A 153 -7.45 -9.30 -16.70
C ALA A 153 -8.64 -8.34 -16.80
N ALA A 154 -8.47 -7.14 -16.25
CA ALA A 154 -9.40 -6.05 -16.42
C ALA A 154 -9.15 -5.36 -17.77
N ASP A 155 -10.03 -5.58 -18.74
CA ASP A 155 -9.94 -5.00 -20.08
C ASP A 155 -11.29 -4.41 -20.50
N VAL A 156 -11.25 -3.30 -21.24
CA VAL A 156 -12.43 -2.61 -21.77
C VAL A 156 -13.18 -3.45 -22.83
N GLY A 157 -12.49 -4.38 -23.49
CA GLY A 157 -13.06 -5.32 -24.47
C GLY A 157 -13.56 -6.63 -23.84
N GLY A 158 -13.47 -6.79 -22.53
CA GLY A 158 -13.86 -8.01 -21.83
C GLY A 158 -15.37 -8.20 -21.69
N ASP A 159 -15.74 -9.38 -21.23
CA ASP A 159 -17.14 -9.69 -20.90
C ASP A 159 -17.60 -8.89 -19.67
N ASP A 160 -18.92 -8.65 -19.58
CA ASP A 160 -19.51 -8.09 -18.37
C ASP A 160 -19.27 -9.03 -17.17
N PHE A 161 -18.46 -8.58 -16.23
CA PHE A 161 -18.08 -9.36 -15.05
C PHE A 161 -19.27 -9.67 -14.14
N LEU A 162 -20.33 -8.84 -14.14
CA LEU A 162 -21.56 -9.09 -13.37
C LEU A 162 -22.34 -10.29 -13.93
N ALA A 163 -22.25 -10.54 -15.24
CA ALA A 163 -22.82 -11.72 -15.85
C ALA A 163 -22.08 -13.01 -15.43
N ARG A 164 -20.85 -12.87 -14.98
CA ARG A 164 -19.97 -13.99 -14.54
C ARG A 164 -19.71 -14.01 -13.04
N ARG A 165 -20.60 -13.45 -12.23
CA ARG A 165 -20.44 -13.33 -10.76
C ARG A 165 -20.13 -14.64 -10.04
N ASN A 166 -20.51 -15.80 -10.59
CA ASN A 166 -20.15 -17.10 -10.02
C ASN A 166 -18.64 -17.33 -9.99
N LEU A 167 -17.89 -16.75 -10.95
CA LEU A 167 -16.44 -16.83 -10.99
C LEU A 167 -15.78 -15.96 -9.92
N LEU A 168 -16.48 -14.89 -9.48
CA LEU A 168 -15.96 -13.94 -8.49
C LEU A 168 -15.96 -14.52 -7.06
N ALA A 169 -16.61 -15.63 -6.83
CA ALA A 169 -16.60 -16.33 -5.53
C ALA A 169 -15.36 -17.20 -5.33
N GLU A 170 -14.62 -17.48 -6.40
CA GLU A 170 -13.40 -18.29 -6.37
C GLU A 170 -12.18 -17.42 -6.04
N PRO A 171 -11.09 -18.03 -5.50
CA PRO A 171 -9.83 -17.32 -5.32
C PRO A 171 -9.36 -16.68 -6.63
N THR A 172 -9.10 -15.39 -6.63
CA THR A 172 -8.89 -14.61 -7.86
C THR A 172 -7.72 -13.63 -7.72
N ALA A 173 -6.91 -13.55 -8.77
CA ALA A 173 -5.95 -12.47 -8.97
C ALA A 173 -6.44 -11.56 -10.11
N TRP A 174 -6.68 -10.28 -9.81
CA TRP A 174 -7.06 -9.27 -10.79
C TRP A 174 -5.82 -8.62 -11.37
N LEU A 175 -5.70 -8.65 -12.70
CA LEU A 175 -4.62 -8.02 -13.45
C LEU A 175 -5.12 -6.70 -14.06
N PHE A 176 -4.42 -5.60 -13.75
CA PHE A 176 -4.67 -4.22 -14.22
C PHE A 176 -3.48 -3.71 -15.03
#